data_7485d50e1608443d2d233080d1ab950e
#
_entry.id   7485d50e1608443d2d233080d1ab950e
#
_cell.length_a   1.000
_cell.length_b   1.000
_cell.length_c   1.000
_cell.angle_alpha   90.00
_cell.angle_beta   90.00
_cell.angle_gamma   90.00
#
_symmetry.space_group_name_H-M   'P 1'
#
loop_
_entity.id
_entity.type
_entity.pdbx_description
1 polymer ?
#
loop_
_entity_poly.entity_id
_entity_poly.type
_entity_poly.pdbx_seq_one_letter_code
_entity_poly.pdbx_strand_id
1 'polypeptide(L)'
;MDTLPYFIATGIVAGLMAGLFGVGGGLIMVPILALVLGLKGFPPEILMQVSIGTSLAVIAFTSISSTRSHHKRDGVVWPVFWRFAPGLVVGALIGAWTAHLLSGVVLARMVGIGAVLVAAKMVFDSKDVPQRPV
;
A
#
# COMPACT_ATOMS: atom_id res chain seq x y z
N MET A 1 -5.12 -25.65 10.75
CA MET A 1 -6.08 -24.53 10.95
C MET A 1 -5.49 -23.38 11.76
N ASP A 2 -4.20 -23.41 12.09
CA ASP A 2 -3.57 -22.45 13.02
C ASP A 2 -2.98 -21.19 12.34
N THR A 3 -3.30 -20.96 11.06
CA THR A 3 -2.76 -19.82 10.31
C THR A 3 -3.64 -18.57 10.41
N LEU A 4 -4.91 -18.74 10.69
CA LEU A 4 -5.88 -17.64 10.78
C LEU A 4 -5.49 -16.58 11.83
N PRO A 5 -5.11 -16.92 13.07
CA PRO A 5 -4.74 -15.93 14.06
C PRO A 5 -3.50 -15.12 13.66
N TYR A 6 -2.53 -15.74 12.97
CA TYR A 6 -1.36 -15.01 12.46
C TYR A 6 -1.72 -13.98 11.40
N PHE A 7 -2.62 -14.31 10.49
CA PHE A 7 -3.08 -13.34 9.47
C PHE A 7 -3.91 -12.21 10.08
N ILE A 8 -4.75 -12.52 11.08
CA ILE A 8 -5.51 -11.50 11.80
C ILE A 8 -4.57 -10.55 12.57
N ALA A 9 -3.63 -11.10 13.35
CA ALA A 9 -2.66 -10.28 14.08
C ALA A 9 -1.82 -9.40 13.15
N THR A 10 -1.32 -9.99 12.05
CA THR A 10 -0.55 -9.26 11.03
C THR A 10 -1.39 -8.15 10.39
N GLY A 11 -2.66 -8.43 10.08
CA GLY A 11 -3.58 -7.44 9.50
C GLY A 11 -3.87 -6.28 10.45
N ILE A 12 -4.07 -6.55 11.74
CA ILE A 12 -4.28 -5.52 12.77
C ILE A 12 -3.03 -4.65 12.90
N VAL A 13 -1.86 -5.24 13.05
CA VAL A 13 -0.60 -4.49 13.20
C VAL A 13 -0.30 -3.66 11.95
N ALA A 14 -0.39 -4.28 10.77
CA ALA A 14 -0.15 -3.58 9.51
C ALA A 14 -1.16 -2.46 9.27
N GLY A 15 -2.43 -2.68 9.59
CA GLY A 15 -3.50 -1.69 9.46
C GLY A 15 -3.32 -0.50 10.41
N LEU A 16 -2.96 -0.75 11.66
CA LEU A 16 -2.66 0.31 12.64
C LEU A 16 -1.45 1.13 12.21
N MET A 17 -0.36 0.49 11.83
CA MET A 17 0.85 1.18 11.36
C MET A 17 0.57 1.99 10.09
N ALA A 18 -0.11 1.41 9.12
CA ALA A 18 -0.48 2.10 7.88
C ALA A 18 -1.38 3.32 8.14
N GLY A 19 -2.30 3.21 9.10
CA GLY A 19 -3.17 4.32 9.51
C GLY A 19 -2.42 5.44 10.23
N LEU A 20 -1.51 5.09 11.15
CA LEU A 20 -0.72 6.05 11.91
C LEU A 20 0.27 6.82 11.04
N PHE A 21 0.96 6.14 10.13
CA PHE A 21 1.95 6.77 9.26
C PHE A 21 1.34 7.50 8.06
N GLY A 22 0.06 7.30 7.76
CA GLY A 22 -0.61 7.96 6.63
C GLY A 22 -0.04 7.62 5.24
N VAL A 23 0.82 6.60 5.16
CA VAL A 23 1.58 6.23 3.94
C VAL A 23 0.72 5.42 2.95
N GLY A 24 -0.53 5.10 3.34
CA GLY A 24 -1.36 4.17 2.58
C GLY A 24 -0.95 2.71 2.81
N GLY A 25 -1.93 1.84 3.08
CA GLY A 25 -1.69 0.47 3.54
C GLY A 25 -0.76 -0.38 2.67
N GLY A 26 -0.67 -0.10 1.36
CA GLY A 26 0.08 -0.94 0.41
C GLY A 26 1.58 -0.98 0.65
N LEU A 27 2.21 0.15 0.97
CA LEU A 27 3.66 0.22 1.12
C LEU A 27 4.17 -0.60 2.32
N ILE A 28 3.38 -0.67 3.39
CA ILE A 28 3.72 -1.44 4.59
C ILE A 28 3.22 -2.88 4.47
N MET A 29 2.04 -3.08 3.88
CA MET A 29 1.39 -4.38 3.81
C MET A 29 2.10 -5.35 2.87
N VAL A 30 2.64 -4.88 1.73
CA VAL A 30 3.35 -5.73 0.77
C VAL A 30 4.58 -6.39 1.38
N PRO A 31 5.53 -5.68 2.02
CA PRO A 31 6.69 -6.31 2.65
C PRO A 31 6.32 -7.28 3.77
N ILE A 32 5.36 -6.90 4.62
CA ILE A 32 4.91 -7.76 5.73
C ILE A 32 4.27 -9.04 5.19
N LEU A 33 3.41 -8.91 4.17
CA LEU A 33 2.76 -10.06 3.57
C LEU A 33 3.77 -10.98 2.86
N ALA A 34 4.74 -10.40 2.15
CA ALA A 34 5.83 -11.15 1.52
C ALA A 34 6.65 -11.93 2.56
N LEU A 35 6.95 -11.33 3.70
CA LEU A 35 7.65 -11.99 4.78
C LEU A 35 6.83 -13.15 5.36
N VAL A 36 5.56 -12.93 5.67
CA VAL A 36 4.67 -13.96 6.23
C VAL A 36 4.47 -15.12 5.26
N LEU A 37 4.25 -14.83 3.98
CA LEU A 37 4.08 -15.86 2.95
C LEU A 37 5.40 -16.62 2.70
N GLY A 38 6.55 -15.91 2.73
CA GLY A 38 7.86 -16.53 2.62
C GLY A 38 8.14 -17.53 3.77
N LEU A 39 7.81 -17.14 5.00
CA LEU A 39 7.91 -18.05 6.17
C LEU A 39 6.97 -19.27 6.07
N LYS A 40 5.91 -19.16 5.29
CA LYS A 40 4.96 -20.26 5.02
C LYS A 40 5.38 -21.15 3.84
N GLY A 41 6.54 -20.91 3.23
CA GLY A 41 7.08 -21.72 2.15
C GLY A 41 6.45 -21.46 0.78
N PHE A 42 5.87 -20.28 0.56
CA PHE A 42 5.41 -19.91 -0.79
C PHE A 42 6.58 -19.82 -1.76
N PRO A 43 6.40 -20.28 -3.02
CA PRO A 43 7.43 -20.23 -4.04
C PRO A 43 7.91 -18.78 -4.25
N PRO A 44 9.24 -18.53 -4.27
CA PRO A 44 9.78 -17.16 -4.42
C PRO A 44 9.35 -16.46 -5.72
N GLU A 45 9.07 -17.25 -6.77
CA GLU A 45 8.72 -16.75 -8.10
C GLU A 45 7.41 -15.97 -8.11
N ILE A 46 6.43 -16.41 -7.32
CA ILE A 46 5.08 -15.81 -7.28
C ILE A 46 4.79 -15.03 -5.99
N LEU A 47 5.67 -15.16 -5.00
CA LEU A 47 5.48 -14.61 -3.65
C LEU A 47 5.20 -13.11 -3.70
N MET A 48 5.94 -12.36 -4.51
CA MET A 48 5.79 -10.92 -4.60
C MET A 48 4.51 -10.52 -5.34
N GLN A 49 4.15 -11.23 -6.41
CA GLN A 49 2.91 -10.99 -7.14
C GLN A 49 1.69 -11.24 -6.26
N VAL A 50 1.71 -12.33 -5.48
CA VAL A 50 0.62 -12.66 -4.54
C VAL A 50 0.53 -11.59 -3.44
N SER A 51 1.65 -11.14 -2.90
CA SER A 51 1.69 -10.10 -1.86
C SER A 51 1.14 -8.77 -2.35
N ILE A 52 1.54 -8.34 -3.55
CA ILE A 52 1.06 -7.10 -4.18
C ILE A 52 -0.43 -7.23 -4.52
N GLY A 53 -0.85 -8.33 -5.15
CA GLY A 53 -2.24 -8.56 -5.52
C GLY A 53 -3.18 -8.57 -4.33
N THR A 54 -2.79 -9.24 -3.24
CA THR A 54 -3.55 -9.26 -1.99
C THR A 54 -3.63 -7.86 -1.35
N SER A 55 -2.52 -7.13 -1.32
CA SER A 55 -2.49 -5.74 -0.83
C SER A 55 -3.41 -4.84 -1.65
N LEU A 56 -3.38 -4.93 -2.97
CA LEU A 56 -4.26 -4.15 -3.85
C LEU A 56 -5.74 -4.46 -3.62
N ALA A 57 -6.08 -5.74 -3.42
CA ALA A 57 -7.45 -6.13 -3.08
C ALA A 57 -7.91 -5.49 -1.77
N VAL A 58 -7.10 -5.54 -0.73
CA VAL A 58 -7.41 -4.90 0.56
C VAL A 58 -7.55 -3.39 0.40
N ILE A 59 -6.65 -2.73 -0.36
CA ILE A 59 -6.71 -1.29 -0.64
C ILE A 59 -8.01 -0.94 -1.38
N ALA A 60 -8.47 -1.75 -2.33
CA ALA A 60 -9.73 -1.51 -3.03
C ALA A 60 -10.91 -1.45 -2.06
N PHE A 61 -10.99 -2.37 -1.09
CA PHE A 61 -12.04 -2.34 -0.07
C PHE A 61 -11.89 -1.19 0.93
N THR A 62 -10.67 -0.93 1.39
CA THR A 62 -10.42 0.13 2.37
C THR A 62 -10.60 1.52 1.76
N SER A 63 -10.31 1.71 0.48
CA SER A 63 -10.51 2.98 -0.22
C SER A 63 -11.98 3.40 -0.29
N ILE A 64 -12.91 2.45 -0.43
CA ILE A 64 -14.36 2.72 -0.40
C ILE A 64 -14.76 3.27 0.98
N SER A 65 -14.30 2.62 2.05
CA SER A 65 -14.58 3.05 3.42
C SER A 65 -13.97 4.43 3.72
N SER A 66 -12.73 4.64 3.31
CA SER A 66 -12.01 5.90 3.46
C SER A 66 -12.71 7.04 2.71
N THR A 67 -13.06 6.82 1.44
CA THR A 67 -13.77 7.83 0.63
C THR A 67 -15.10 8.22 1.25
N ARG A 68 -15.87 7.25 1.78
CA ARG A 68 -17.12 7.53 2.49
C ARG A 68 -16.91 8.38 3.74
N SER A 69 -15.86 8.08 4.50
CA SER A 69 -15.52 8.79 5.73
C SER A 69 -15.10 10.24 5.44
N HIS A 70 -14.27 10.45 4.42
CA HIS A 70 -13.85 11.78 3.99
C HIS A 70 -14.99 12.57 3.33
N HIS A 71 -15.85 11.91 2.57
CA HIS A 71 -17.02 12.56 1.98
C HIS A 71 -17.98 13.12 3.05
N LYS A 72 -18.20 12.38 4.13
CA LYS A 72 -19.04 12.86 5.25
C LYS A 72 -18.49 14.10 5.97
N ARG A 73 -17.21 14.40 5.77
CA ARG A 73 -16.50 15.56 6.36
C ARG A 73 -16.22 16.66 5.33
N ASP A 74 -16.91 16.62 4.18
CA ASP A 74 -16.71 17.54 3.04
C ASP A 74 -15.26 17.62 2.53
N GLY A 75 -14.47 16.58 2.82
CA GLY A 75 -13.06 16.50 2.42
C GLY A 75 -12.83 15.99 0.98
N VAL A 76 -13.89 15.63 0.23
CA VAL A 76 -13.75 15.10 -1.13
C VAL A 76 -14.13 16.15 -2.15
N VAL A 77 -13.15 16.61 -2.92
CA VAL A 77 -13.36 17.53 -4.04
C VAL A 77 -13.65 16.74 -5.32
N TRP A 78 -14.92 16.44 -5.57
CA TRP A 78 -15.39 15.60 -6.69
C TRP A 78 -14.89 16.03 -8.07
N PRO A 79 -14.85 17.33 -8.44
CA PRO A 79 -14.34 17.77 -9.75
C PRO A 79 -12.86 17.39 -9.96
N VAL A 80 -12.05 17.45 -8.90
CA VAL A 80 -10.65 17.05 -8.94
C VAL A 80 -10.54 15.53 -9.09
N PHE A 81 -11.32 14.79 -8.31
CA PHE A 81 -11.36 13.33 -8.38
C PHE A 81 -11.63 12.83 -9.79
N TRP A 82 -12.69 13.33 -10.46
CA TRP A 82 -13.05 12.89 -11.81
C TRP A 82 -12.03 13.25 -12.89
N ARG A 83 -11.23 14.29 -12.67
CA ARG A 83 -10.14 14.65 -13.59
C ARG A 83 -8.93 13.71 -13.46
N PHE A 84 -8.63 13.23 -12.25
CA PHE A 84 -7.49 12.35 -11.99
C PHE A 84 -7.83 10.86 -12.13
N ALA A 85 -9.06 10.45 -11.87
CA ALA A 85 -9.48 9.06 -11.87
C ALA A 85 -9.15 8.31 -13.18
N PRO A 86 -9.39 8.84 -14.38
CA PRO A 86 -9.04 8.15 -15.63
C PRO A 86 -7.55 7.89 -15.75
N GLY A 87 -6.71 8.88 -15.38
CA GLY A 87 -5.25 8.73 -15.40
C GLY A 87 -4.76 7.67 -14.42
N LEU A 88 -5.36 7.61 -13.22
CA LEU A 88 -5.04 6.58 -12.23
C LEU A 88 -5.43 5.18 -12.72
N VAL A 89 -6.60 5.03 -13.34
CA VAL A 89 -7.05 3.73 -13.89
C VAL A 89 -6.11 3.26 -15.00
N VAL A 90 -5.80 4.14 -15.96
CA VAL A 90 -4.87 3.81 -17.06
C VAL A 90 -3.49 3.49 -16.52
N GLY A 91 -2.96 4.29 -15.59
CA GLY A 91 -1.68 4.04 -14.94
C GLY A 91 -1.64 2.71 -14.17
N ALA A 92 -2.72 2.38 -13.46
CA ALA A 92 -2.83 1.11 -12.74
C ALA A 92 -2.85 -0.10 -13.71
N LEU A 93 -3.57 0.01 -14.83
CA LEU A 93 -3.60 -1.07 -15.84
C LEU A 93 -2.23 -1.28 -16.50
N ILE A 94 -1.55 -0.20 -16.88
CA ILE A 94 -0.19 -0.26 -17.43
C ILE A 94 0.78 -0.82 -16.38
N GLY A 95 0.68 -0.37 -15.13
CA GLY A 95 1.49 -0.86 -14.03
C GLY A 95 1.26 -2.36 -13.75
N ALA A 96 0.03 -2.82 -13.76
CA ALA A 96 -0.30 -4.24 -13.60
C ALA A 96 0.24 -5.10 -14.76
N TRP A 97 0.10 -4.60 -15.99
CA TRP A 97 0.65 -5.28 -17.17
C TRP A 97 2.19 -5.41 -17.10
N THR A 98 2.89 -4.31 -16.80
CA THR A 98 4.35 -4.32 -16.62
C THR A 98 4.77 -5.22 -15.46
N ALA A 99 4.07 -5.21 -14.34
CA ALA A 99 4.35 -6.09 -13.21
C ALA A 99 4.21 -7.58 -13.55
N HIS A 100 3.28 -7.92 -14.45
CA HIS A 100 3.12 -9.30 -14.93
C HIS A 100 4.32 -9.78 -15.77
N LEU A 101 4.96 -8.89 -16.50
CA LEU A 101 6.13 -9.19 -17.34
C LEU A 101 7.44 -9.26 -16.55
N LEU A 102 7.46 -8.76 -15.32
CA LEU A 102 8.64 -8.71 -14.47
C LEU A 102 8.75 -9.96 -13.58
N SER A 103 9.99 -10.42 -13.37
CA SER A 103 10.25 -11.49 -12.41
C SER A 103 10.00 -10.99 -10.97
N GLY A 104 9.59 -11.90 -10.07
CA GLY A 104 9.33 -11.57 -8.66
C GLY A 104 10.50 -10.88 -7.97
N VAL A 105 11.74 -11.21 -8.34
CA VAL A 105 12.95 -10.59 -7.78
C VAL A 105 13.08 -9.11 -8.20
N VAL A 106 12.81 -8.79 -9.47
CA VAL A 106 12.85 -7.40 -9.95
C VAL A 106 11.75 -6.60 -9.29
N LEU A 107 10.56 -7.16 -9.18
CA LEU A 107 9.41 -6.54 -8.52
C LEU A 107 9.71 -6.26 -7.03
N ALA A 108 10.32 -7.22 -6.34
CA ALA A 108 10.76 -7.05 -4.94
C ALA A 108 11.76 -5.91 -4.78
N ARG A 109 12.74 -5.80 -5.67
CA ARG A 109 13.74 -4.71 -5.66
C ARG A 109 13.07 -3.35 -5.89
N MET A 110 12.15 -3.25 -6.86
CA MET A 110 11.42 -2.01 -7.13
C MET A 110 10.58 -1.55 -5.94
N VAL A 111 9.86 -2.47 -5.31
CA VAL A 111 9.08 -2.18 -4.09
C VAL A 111 9.99 -1.79 -2.93
N GLY A 112 11.10 -2.49 -2.74
CA GLY A 112 12.09 -2.18 -1.69
C GLY A 112 12.72 -0.80 -1.87
N ILE A 113 13.16 -0.46 -3.07
CA ILE A 113 13.72 0.86 -3.39
C ILE A 113 12.66 1.95 -3.16
N GLY A 114 11.44 1.74 -3.64
CA GLY A 114 10.32 2.67 -3.43
C GLY A 114 10.04 2.90 -1.95
N ALA A 115 10.03 1.84 -1.15
CA ALA A 115 9.82 1.92 0.30
C ALA A 115 10.93 2.74 1.00
N VAL A 116 12.20 2.50 0.62
CA VAL A 116 13.34 3.26 1.17
C VAL A 116 13.27 4.73 0.78
N LEU A 117 12.92 5.05 -0.46
CA LEU A 117 12.78 6.45 -0.91
C LEU A 117 11.68 7.18 -0.16
N VAL A 118 10.52 6.54 0.03
CA VAL A 118 9.41 7.13 0.80
C VAL A 118 9.81 7.30 2.28
N ALA A 119 10.45 6.30 2.88
CA ALA A 119 10.92 6.39 4.26
C ALA A 119 11.96 7.50 4.43
N ALA A 120 12.93 7.61 3.52
CA ALA A 120 13.91 8.68 3.50
C ALA A 120 13.23 10.06 3.40
N LYS A 121 12.30 10.22 2.46
CA LYS A 121 11.55 11.47 2.31
C LYS A 121 10.80 11.83 3.61
N MET A 122 10.13 10.88 4.24
CA MET A 122 9.42 11.13 5.50
C MET A 122 10.34 11.60 6.62
N VAL A 123 11.54 11.01 6.72
CA VAL A 123 12.53 11.41 7.74
C VAL A 123 13.08 12.82 7.46
N PHE A 124 13.31 13.17 6.19
CA PHE A 124 13.81 14.50 5.83
C PHE A 124 12.73 15.58 5.92
N ASP A 125 11.50 15.29 5.51
CA ASP A 125 10.37 16.24 5.54
C ASP A 125 9.86 16.51 6.97
N SER A 126 10.10 15.60 7.91
CA SER A 126 9.74 15.78 9.34
C SER A 126 10.48 16.94 10.01
N LYS A 127 11.52 17.50 9.38
CA LYS A 127 12.30 18.63 9.94
C LYS A 127 11.69 20.00 9.64
N ASP A 128 10.76 20.09 8.70
CA ASP A 128 10.20 21.34 8.20
C ASP A 128 8.70 21.51 8.52
N VAL A 129 8.23 21.03 9.69
CA VAL A 129 6.88 21.36 10.14
C VAL A 129 6.87 22.80 10.65
N PRO A 130 6.31 23.77 9.90
CA PRO A 130 6.15 25.12 10.41
C PRO A 130 5.18 25.05 11.60
N GLN A 131 5.65 25.39 12.78
CA GLN A 131 4.78 25.62 13.93
C GLN A 131 3.82 26.74 13.57
N ARG A 132 2.57 26.41 13.31
CA ARG A 132 1.52 27.44 13.22
C ARG A 132 1.35 28.03 14.61
N PRO A 133 1.58 29.32 14.80
CA PRO A 133 1.23 29.97 16.06
C PRO A 133 -0.30 29.87 16.22
N VAL A 134 -0.73 29.52 17.41
CA VAL A 134 -2.12 29.46 17.88
C VAL A 134 -2.68 30.86 17.95
#